data_771d23a5946d5c7d6786e17d7cc8124d
#
_entry.id   771d23a5946d5c7d6786e17d7cc8124d
#
_cell.length_a   1.000
_cell.length_b   1.000
_cell.length_c   1.000
_cell.angle_alpha   90.00
_cell.angle_beta   90.00
_cell.angle_gamma   90.00
#
_symmetry.space_group_name_H-M   'P 1'
#
loop_
_entity.id
_entity.type
_entity.pdbx_description
1 polymer ?
#
loop_
_entity_poly.entity_id
_entity_poly.type
_entity_poly.pdbx_seq_one_letter_code
_entity_poly.pdbx_strand_id
1 'polypeptide(L)' 'MNLPINKQTVLITGAGRGLGSGITRSFHREGSTVIINYRKSYESAKKLSDSLGNNAILIKGDIRNKDDVKQMSKELS' A
#
# COMPACT_ATOMS: atom_id res chain seq x y z
N MET A 1 2.50 20.74 -9.34
CA MET A 1 1.33 21.02 -8.47
C MET A 1 1.04 19.82 -7.60
N ASN A 2 0.79 20.05 -6.33
CA ASN A 2 0.51 18.97 -5.38
C ASN A 2 -0.99 18.82 -5.18
N LEU A 3 -1.46 17.57 -5.28
CA LEU A 3 -2.84 17.27 -4.94
C LEU A 3 -3.03 17.29 -3.42
N PRO A 4 -4.23 17.63 -2.92
CA PRO A 4 -4.54 17.45 -1.52
C PRO A 4 -4.28 16.00 -1.10
N ILE A 5 -3.84 15.79 0.13
CA ILE A 5 -3.45 14.47 0.59
C ILE A 5 -4.59 13.46 0.50
N ASN A 6 -5.84 13.90 0.66
CA ASN A 6 -7.01 13.02 0.56
C ASN A 6 -7.35 12.60 -0.87
N LYS A 7 -6.62 13.10 -1.86
CA LYS A 7 -6.78 12.69 -3.26
C LYS A 7 -5.54 11.99 -3.79
N GLN A 8 -4.57 11.72 -2.92
CA GLN A 8 -3.36 11.03 -3.32
C GLN A 8 -3.51 9.53 -3.17
N THR A 9 -2.79 8.81 -4.01
CA THR A 9 -2.63 7.37 -3.91
C THR A 9 -1.18 7.11 -3.55
N VAL A 10 -0.95 6.42 -2.45
CA VAL A 10 0.40 6.22 -1.90
C VAL A 10 0.72 4.74 -1.88
N LEU A 11 1.84 4.37 -2.51
CA LEU A 11 2.34 3.01 -2.49
C LEU A 11 3.35 2.86 -1.35
N ILE A 12 3.10 1.93 -0.46
CA ILE A 12 3.96 1.71 0.70
C ILE A 12 4.45 0.26 0.71
N THR A 13 5.76 0.09 0.62
CA THR A 13 6.38 -1.23 0.65
C THR A 13 6.69 -1.62 2.10
N GLY A 14 6.56 -2.91 2.42
CA GLY A 14 6.79 -3.39 3.77
C GLY A 14 5.81 -2.83 4.79
N ALA A 15 4.61 -2.45 4.33
CA ALA A 15 3.65 -1.72 5.16
C ALA A 15 3.08 -2.55 6.31
N GLY A 16 3.16 -3.88 6.23
CA GLY A 16 2.62 -4.73 7.27
C GLY A 16 3.43 -4.77 8.55
N ARG A 17 4.55 -4.06 8.63
CA ARG A 17 5.46 -4.12 9.77
C ARG A 17 5.83 -2.72 10.27
N GLY A 18 5.90 -2.60 11.58
CA GLY A 18 6.53 -1.48 12.29
C GLY A 18 6.31 -0.11 11.68
N LEU A 19 7.39 0.53 11.24
CA LEU A 19 7.36 1.90 10.71
C LEU A 19 6.48 2.00 9.47
N GLY A 20 6.54 1.02 8.58
CA GLY A 20 5.71 1.02 7.37
C GLY A 20 4.23 1.01 7.71
N SER A 21 3.84 0.23 8.71
CA SER A 21 2.46 0.19 9.18
C SER A 21 2.02 1.55 9.73
N GLY A 22 2.88 2.20 10.52
CA GLY A 22 2.59 3.53 11.07
C GLY A 22 2.40 4.58 9.99
N ILE A 23 3.28 4.58 8.99
CA ILE A 23 3.19 5.51 7.86
C ILE A 23 1.90 5.29 7.09
N THR A 24 1.57 4.02 6.82
CA THR A 24 0.35 3.65 6.10
C THR A 24 -0.89 4.19 6.82
N ARG A 25 -0.96 4.00 8.13
CA ARG A 25 -2.10 4.47 8.92
C ARG A 25 -2.20 5.99 8.91
N SER A 26 -1.06 6.68 8.94
CA SER A 26 -1.04 8.15 8.88
C SER A 26 -1.63 8.68 7.58
N PHE A 27 -1.17 8.15 6.43
CA PHE A 27 -1.71 8.57 5.14
C PHE A 27 -3.18 8.23 5.00
N HIS A 28 -3.57 7.05 5.44
CA HIS A 28 -4.96 6.62 5.36
C HIS A 28 -5.86 7.53 6.21
N ARG A 29 -5.40 7.90 7.38
CA ARG A 29 -6.16 8.78 8.28
C ARG A 29 -6.41 10.13 7.63
N GLU A 30 -5.45 10.61 6.84
CA GLU A 30 -5.58 11.88 6.12
C GLU A 30 -6.42 11.77 4.85
N GLY A 31 -6.95 10.59 4.54
CA GLY A 31 -7.85 10.37 3.43
C GLY A 31 -7.21 9.84 2.16
N SER A 32 -5.92 9.54 2.18
CA SER A 32 -5.24 8.96 1.02
C SER A 32 -5.72 7.54 0.77
N THR A 33 -5.69 7.13 -0.50
CA THR A 33 -5.79 5.72 -0.86
C THR A 33 -4.40 5.13 -0.68
N VAL A 34 -4.29 4.07 0.13
CA VAL A 34 -3.00 3.43 0.37
C VAL A 34 -2.94 2.09 -0.33
N ILE A 35 -1.83 1.85 -1.03
CA ILE A 35 -1.56 0.58 -1.69
C ILE A 35 -0.51 -0.12 -0.84
N ILE A 36 -0.92 -1.22 -0.22
CA ILE A 36 -0.08 -1.98 0.69
C ILE A 36 0.64 -3.06 -0.11
N ASN A 37 1.92 -2.82 -0.38
CA ASN A 37 2.73 -3.77 -1.12
C ASN A 37 3.41 -4.74 -0.16
N TYR A 38 3.28 -6.02 -0.45
CA TYR A 38 3.93 -7.05 0.34
C TYR A 38 4.59 -8.07 -0.58
N ARG A 39 5.60 -8.74 -0.07
CA ARG A 39 6.28 -9.81 -0.79
C ARG A 39 6.02 -11.17 -0.16
N LYS A 40 6.24 -11.28 1.13
CA LYS A 40 6.07 -12.54 1.87
C LYS A 40 5.10 -12.42 3.05
N SER A 41 4.89 -11.24 3.57
CA SER A 41 4.14 -11.02 4.80
C SER A 41 2.65 -10.78 4.51
N TYR A 42 2.01 -11.73 3.82
CA TYR A 42 0.61 -11.59 3.44
C TYR A 42 -0.28 -11.35 4.66
N GLU A 43 -0.12 -12.16 5.70
CA GLU A 43 -1.01 -12.07 6.86
C GLU A 43 -0.94 -10.71 7.55
N SER A 44 0.28 -10.18 7.72
CA SER A 44 0.45 -8.86 8.32
C SER A 44 -0.17 -7.77 7.45
N ALA A 45 0.05 -7.85 6.14
CA ALA A 45 -0.51 -6.89 5.19
C ALA A 45 -2.03 -6.98 5.17
N LYS A 46 -2.58 -8.18 5.22
CA LYS A 46 -4.02 -8.41 5.25
C LYS A 46 -4.65 -7.85 6.51
N LYS A 47 -4.03 -8.07 7.67
CA LYS A 47 -4.51 -7.49 8.91
C LYS A 47 -4.55 -5.97 8.86
N LEU A 48 -3.50 -5.36 8.32
CA LEU A 48 -3.44 -3.91 8.19
C LEU A 48 -4.56 -3.42 7.26
N SER A 49 -4.70 -4.05 6.11
CA SER A 49 -5.74 -3.69 5.15
C SER A 49 -7.14 -3.80 5.76
N ASP A 50 -7.40 -4.90 6.46
CA ASP A 50 -8.70 -5.11 7.09
C ASP A 50 -8.99 -4.07 8.18
N SER A 51 -7.96 -3.67 8.91
CA SER A 51 -8.12 -2.66 9.97
C SER A 51 -8.40 -1.27 9.41
N LEU A 52 -7.96 -1.00 8.20
CA LEU A 52 -8.17 0.30 7.56
C LEU A 52 -9.50 0.38 6.81
N GLY A 53 -9.96 -0.75 6.29
CA GLY A 53 -11.23 -0.80 5.55
C GLY A 53 -11.10 -0.22 4.15
N ASN A 54 -11.93 0.76 3.82
CA ASN A 54 -11.94 1.36 2.49
C ASN A 54 -10.65 2.10 2.18
N ASN A 55 -10.31 2.19 0.90
CA ASN A 55 -9.13 2.92 0.39
C ASN A 55 -7.80 2.29 0.81
N ALA A 56 -7.81 0.99 1.08
CA ALA A 56 -6.61 0.22 1.35
C ALA A 56 -6.59 -0.97 0.40
N ILE A 57 -5.57 -1.02 -0.45
CA ILE A 57 -5.46 -2.02 -1.52
C ILE A 57 -4.22 -2.86 -1.26
N LEU A 58 -4.39 -4.19 -1.26
CA LEU A 58 -3.26 -5.11 -1.15
C LEU A 58 -2.70 -5.42 -2.53
N ILE A 59 -1.38 -5.43 -2.65
CA ILE A 59 -0.74 -5.87 -3.88
C ILE A 59 0.53 -6.64 -3.56
N LYS A 60 0.64 -7.82 -4.15
CA LYS A 60 1.81 -8.67 -3.98
C LYS A 60 2.84 -8.39 -5.06
N GLY A 61 4.11 -8.33 -4.67
CA GLY A 61 5.20 -8.20 -5.61
C GLY A 61 6.47 -7.73 -4.95
N ASP A 62 7.60 -8.03 -5.60
CA ASP A 62 8.92 -7.57 -5.17
C ASP A 62 9.32 -6.39 -6.04
N ILE A 63 9.42 -5.21 -5.45
CA ILE A 63 9.74 -3.98 -6.20
C ILE A 63 11.14 -4.02 -6.82
N ARG A 64 11.98 -4.96 -6.42
CA ARG A 64 13.30 -5.15 -7.02
C ARG A 64 13.25 -5.99 -8.29
N ASN A 65 12.13 -6.63 -8.57
CA ASN A 65 11.94 -7.51 -9.72
C ASN A 65 11.13 -6.80 -10.79
N LYS A 66 11.71 -6.64 -11.99
CA LYS A 66 11.07 -5.90 -13.08
C LYS A 66 9.74 -6.52 -13.51
N ASP A 67 9.65 -7.84 -13.54
CA ASP A 67 8.43 -8.53 -13.95
C ASP A 67 7.32 -8.32 -12.93
N ASP A 68 7.67 -8.37 -11.63
CA ASP A 68 6.72 -8.08 -10.57
C ASP A 68 6.20 -6.65 -10.67
N VAL A 69 7.09 -5.70 -10.93
CA VAL A 69 6.70 -4.29 -11.07
C VAL A 69 5.74 -4.11 -12.23
N LYS A 70 6.01 -4.77 -13.36
CA LYS A 70 5.11 -4.72 -14.51
C LYS A 70 3.75 -5.29 -14.17
N GLN A 71 3.71 -6.41 -13.47
CA GLN A 71 2.46 -7.04 -13.08
C GLN A 71 1.66 -6.17 -12.13
N MET A 72 2.33 -5.58 -11.14
CA MET A 72 1.69 -4.65 -10.21
C MET A 72 1.10 -3.45 -10.92
N SER A 73 1.84 -2.91 -11.89
CA SER A 73 1.39 -1.79 -12.69
C SER A 73 0.11 -2.12 -13.44
N LYS A 74 0.02 -3.33 -14.02
CA LYS A 74 -1.19 -3.78 -14.71
C LYS A 74 -2.37 -3.91 -13.76
N GLU A 75 -2.14 -4.44 -12.57
CA GLU A 75 -3.21 -4.61 -11.58
C GLU A 75 -3.75 -3.28 -11.07
N LEU A 76 -2.92 -2.24 -11.08
CA LEU A 76 -3.30 -0.91 -10.60
C LEU A 76 -3.87 0.00 -11.70
N SER A 77 -3.84 -0.46 -12.94
CA SER A 77 -4.34 0.35 -14.06
C SER A 77 -5.86 0.39 -14.14
#